data_9217c27f809d1749c26dae70a792cdac
#
_entry.id   9217c27f809d1749c26dae70a792cdac
#
_cell.length_a   1.000
_cell.length_b   1.000
_cell.length_c   1.000
_cell.angle_alpha   90.00
_cell.angle_beta   90.00
_cell.angle_gamma   90.00
#
_symmetry.space_group_name_H-M   'P 1'
#
loop_
_entity.id
_entity.type
_entity.pdbx_description
1 polymer ?
#
loop_
_entity_poly.entity_id
_entity_poly.type
_entity_poly.pdbx_seq_one_letter_code
_entity_poly.pdbx_strand_id
1 'polypeptide(L)'
;LTINEVIDDERRLKFSLKLPNKEVKISLNDLFIDYLTNQTLDKIKFQDNLYDALTKNDLESFKSTLITLFSSIPYNNYVNNNIAHFEGYYSSVIYAYLASLGITIIAEDITNKGRIDLTIQLDHAIYIIEFKVGNENALMQIIHKNYASKYLNDNKAIYLVGINFDSAERNITNFNYKQVKMTTRLV
;
A
#
# COMPACT_ATOMS: atom_id res chain seq x y z
N LEU A 1 -22.91 4.10 0.96
CA LEU A 1 -22.32 5.40 1.30
C LEU A 1 -23.27 6.18 2.20
N THR A 2 -22.74 6.93 3.14
CA THR A 2 -23.47 7.86 4.00
C THR A 2 -23.00 9.28 3.75
N ILE A 3 -23.88 10.27 3.98
CA ILE A 3 -23.49 11.67 3.91
C ILE A 3 -22.59 11.98 5.09
N ASN A 4 -21.39 12.49 4.83
CA ASN A 4 -20.45 12.96 5.84
C ASN A 4 -20.66 14.45 6.13
N GLU A 5 -20.89 15.23 5.10
CA GLU A 5 -21.03 16.68 5.17
C GLU A 5 -21.89 17.17 4.03
N VAL A 6 -22.66 18.21 4.30
CA VAL A 6 -23.43 18.96 3.29
C VAL A 6 -22.79 20.33 3.18
N ILE A 7 -22.30 20.66 2.00
CA ILE A 7 -21.69 21.95 1.71
C ILE A 7 -22.71 22.73 0.86
N ASP A 8 -23.24 23.81 1.40
CA ASP A 8 -24.09 24.75 0.68
C ASP A 8 -23.20 25.85 0.09
N ASP A 9 -23.00 25.79 -1.22
CA ASP A 9 -22.26 26.78 -1.97
C ASP A 9 -23.28 27.51 -2.83
N GLU A 10 -23.84 28.62 -2.35
CA GLU A 10 -24.87 29.53 -2.91
C GLU A 10 -25.46 29.18 -4.31
N ARG A 11 -24.77 28.33 -5.08
CA ARG A 11 -25.12 27.85 -6.40
C ARG A 11 -25.49 26.36 -6.48
N ARG A 12 -24.97 25.54 -5.54
CA ARG A 12 -25.16 24.07 -5.57
C ARG A 12 -25.01 23.47 -4.17
N LEU A 13 -25.91 22.54 -3.83
CA LEU A 13 -25.70 21.64 -2.72
C LEU A 13 -24.70 20.56 -3.13
N LYS A 14 -23.61 20.44 -2.38
CA LYS A 14 -22.60 19.38 -2.52
C LYS A 14 -22.67 18.46 -1.33
N PHE A 15 -22.57 17.17 -1.57
CA PHE A 15 -22.60 16.16 -0.53
C PHE A 15 -21.22 15.46 -0.50
N SER A 16 -20.52 15.59 0.61
CA SER A 16 -19.36 14.74 0.88
C SER A 16 -19.89 13.38 1.38
N LEU A 17 -19.44 12.30 0.75
CA LEU A 17 -19.87 10.95 1.08
C LEU A 17 -18.74 10.18 1.76
N LYS A 18 -19.08 9.30 2.70
CA LYS A 18 -18.14 8.38 3.33
C LYS A 18 -18.70 6.96 3.35
N LEU A 19 -17.81 5.99 3.54
CA LEU A 19 -18.21 4.61 3.85
C LEU A 19 -18.80 4.57 5.26
N PRO A 20 -19.93 3.86 5.47
CA PRO A 20 -20.66 3.90 6.75
C PRO A 20 -19.86 3.30 7.91
N ASN A 21 -19.11 2.24 7.66
CA ASN A 21 -18.37 1.50 8.68
C ASN A 21 -17.19 0.71 8.08
N LYS A 22 -16.43 0.04 8.95
CA LYS A 22 -15.24 -0.74 8.59
C LYS A 22 -15.61 -1.96 7.72
N GLU A 23 -16.71 -2.63 8.01
CA GLU A 23 -17.16 -3.82 7.29
C GLU A 23 -17.46 -3.51 5.83
N VAL A 24 -18.16 -2.41 5.56
CA VAL A 24 -18.43 -1.96 4.17
C VAL A 24 -17.15 -1.56 3.47
N LYS A 25 -16.18 -0.97 4.17
CA LYS A 25 -14.86 -0.66 3.60
C LYS A 25 -14.12 -1.95 3.20
N ILE A 26 -14.09 -2.95 4.07
CA ILE A 26 -13.46 -4.25 3.80
C ILE A 26 -14.13 -4.92 2.59
N SER A 27 -15.46 -5.05 2.59
CA SER A 27 -16.21 -5.66 1.50
C SER A 27 -16.00 -4.97 0.16
N LEU A 28 -15.89 -3.63 0.15
CA LEU A 28 -15.58 -2.88 -1.07
C LEU A 28 -14.18 -3.18 -1.58
N ASN A 29 -13.19 -3.27 -0.68
CA ASN A 29 -11.82 -3.63 -1.09
C ASN A 29 -11.74 -5.06 -1.60
N ASP A 30 -12.51 -6.00 -1.05
CA ASP A 30 -12.62 -7.36 -1.56
C ASP A 30 -13.14 -7.40 -3.01
N LEU A 31 -14.12 -6.54 -3.35
CA LEU A 31 -14.58 -6.38 -4.74
C LEU A 31 -13.49 -5.78 -5.65
N PHE A 32 -12.70 -4.83 -5.14
CA PHE A 32 -11.57 -4.29 -5.91
C PHE A 32 -10.50 -5.33 -6.14
N ILE A 33 -10.18 -6.18 -5.15
CA ILE A 33 -9.25 -7.29 -5.33
C ILE A 33 -9.74 -8.19 -6.48
N ASP A 34 -11.00 -8.63 -6.42
CA ASP A 34 -11.57 -9.51 -7.45
C ASP A 34 -11.50 -8.86 -8.84
N TYR A 35 -11.82 -7.56 -8.94
CA TYR A 35 -11.75 -6.81 -10.20
C TYR A 35 -10.32 -6.65 -10.74
N LEU A 36 -9.37 -6.31 -9.85
CA LEU A 36 -7.99 -6.01 -10.26
C LEU A 36 -7.18 -7.28 -10.56
N THR A 37 -7.50 -8.41 -9.93
CA THR A 37 -6.66 -9.61 -9.97
C THR A 37 -7.32 -10.82 -10.60
N ASN A 38 -8.65 -10.83 -10.75
CA ASN A 38 -9.41 -12.02 -11.13
C ASN A 38 -9.14 -13.26 -10.23
N GLN A 39 -8.76 -13.03 -8.97
CA GLN A 39 -8.40 -14.05 -8.01
C GLN A 39 -9.49 -14.18 -6.95
N THR A 40 -10.27 -15.25 -7.00
CA THR A 40 -11.34 -15.47 -6.03
C THR A 40 -10.98 -16.52 -4.97
N LEU A 41 -10.12 -17.49 -5.29
CA LEU A 41 -9.88 -18.66 -4.45
C LEU A 41 -8.77 -18.46 -3.41
N ASP A 42 -7.67 -17.76 -3.76
CA ASP A 42 -6.52 -17.60 -2.88
C ASP A 42 -6.49 -16.28 -2.10
N LYS A 43 -7.49 -15.43 -2.29
CA LYS A 43 -7.58 -14.09 -1.70
C LYS A 43 -7.38 -14.09 -0.18
N ILE A 44 -8.14 -14.92 0.53
CA ILE A 44 -8.08 -15.01 2.00
C ILE A 44 -6.68 -15.42 2.46
N LYS A 45 -6.08 -16.41 1.81
CA LYS A 45 -4.72 -16.86 2.13
C LYS A 45 -3.68 -15.74 1.98
N PHE A 46 -3.78 -14.93 0.92
CA PHE A 46 -2.89 -13.79 0.75
C PHE A 46 -3.13 -12.72 1.82
N GLN A 47 -4.39 -12.46 2.15
CA GLN A 47 -4.75 -11.51 3.23
C GLN A 47 -4.15 -11.95 4.56
N ASP A 48 -4.33 -13.20 4.96
CA ASP A 48 -3.79 -13.75 6.22
C ASP A 48 -2.26 -13.69 6.25
N ASN A 49 -1.61 -14.11 5.17
CA ASN A 49 -0.15 -14.07 5.09
C ASN A 49 0.42 -12.64 5.15
N LEU A 50 -0.22 -11.69 4.47
CA LEU A 50 0.20 -10.27 4.51
C LEU A 50 0.00 -9.68 5.91
N TYR A 51 -1.13 -9.96 6.55
CA TYR A 51 -1.41 -9.51 7.91
C TYR A 51 -0.39 -10.06 8.90
N ASP A 52 -0.12 -11.36 8.85
CA ASP A 52 0.84 -12.05 9.71
C ASP A 52 2.27 -11.50 9.51
N ALA A 53 2.69 -11.33 8.28
CA ALA A 53 4.00 -10.79 7.96
C ALA A 53 4.20 -9.37 8.52
N LEU A 54 3.22 -8.50 8.34
CA LEU A 54 3.29 -7.12 8.86
C LEU A 54 3.26 -7.07 10.39
N THR A 55 2.41 -7.87 11.04
CA THR A 55 2.30 -7.88 12.50
C THR A 55 3.54 -8.47 13.18
N LYS A 56 4.25 -9.37 12.50
CA LYS A 56 5.51 -9.96 12.98
C LYS A 56 6.77 -9.20 12.53
N ASN A 57 6.63 -8.11 11.75
CA ASN A 57 7.72 -7.39 11.08
C ASN A 57 8.60 -8.29 10.19
N ASP A 58 8.00 -9.34 9.63
CA ASP A 58 8.68 -10.28 8.72
C ASP A 58 8.57 -9.80 7.27
N LEU A 59 9.49 -8.92 6.87
CA LEU A 59 9.51 -8.34 5.53
C LEU A 59 9.91 -9.34 4.43
N GLU A 60 10.58 -10.45 4.76
CA GLU A 60 10.85 -11.50 3.78
C GLU A 60 9.58 -12.31 3.47
N SER A 61 8.77 -12.65 4.47
CA SER A 61 7.45 -13.27 4.25
C SER A 61 6.50 -12.30 3.54
N PHE A 62 6.53 -11.01 3.85
CA PHE A 62 5.76 -9.99 3.14
C PHE A 62 6.13 -9.94 1.65
N LYS A 63 7.43 -9.87 1.34
CA LYS A 63 7.97 -9.92 -0.03
C LYS A 63 7.53 -11.19 -0.77
N SER A 64 7.76 -12.36 -0.18
CA SER A 64 7.45 -13.64 -0.82
C SER A 64 5.96 -13.81 -1.10
N THR A 65 5.12 -13.32 -0.19
CA THR A 65 3.66 -13.31 -0.37
C THR A 65 3.25 -12.41 -1.53
N LEU A 66 3.81 -11.20 -1.63
CA LEU A 66 3.54 -10.29 -2.74
C LEU A 66 4.00 -10.88 -4.09
N ILE A 67 5.20 -11.46 -4.17
CA ILE A 67 5.70 -12.12 -5.38
C ILE A 67 4.74 -13.24 -5.81
N THR A 68 4.30 -14.08 -4.89
CA THR A 68 3.38 -15.18 -5.18
C THR A 68 2.01 -14.65 -5.63
N LEU A 69 1.53 -13.58 -4.99
CA LEU A 69 0.28 -12.91 -5.35
C LEU A 69 0.33 -12.44 -6.81
N PHE A 70 1.35 -11.68 -7.20
CA PHE A 70 1.47 -11.20 -8.58
C PHE A 70 1.70 -12.34 -9.58
N SER A 71 2.42 -13.39 -9.20
CA SER A 71 2.58 -14.59 -10.04
C SER A 71 1.27 -15.33 -10.29
N SER A 72 0.31 -15.22 -9.40
CA SER A 72 -0.99 -15.90 -9.50
C SER A 72 -2.06 -15.09 -10.26
N ILE A 73 -1.79 -13.82 -10.59
CA ILE A 73 -2.70 -13.01 -11.41
C ILE A 73 -2.71 -13.56 -12.85
N PRO A 74 -3.88 -13.95 -13.39
CA PRO A 74 -3.97 -14.53 -14.71
C PRO A 74 -3.42 -13.61 -15.81
N TYR A 75 -2.68 -14.18 -16.77
CA TYR A 75 -2.04 -13.40 -17.84
C TYR A 75 -3.05 -12.59 -18.68
N ASN A 76 -4.28 -13.06 -18.79
CA ASN A 76 -5.33 -12.39 -19.56
C ASN A 76 -5.76 -11.04 -18.96
N ASN A 77 -5.44 -10.77 -17.69
CA ASN A 77 -5.61 -9.44 -17.11
C ASN A 77 -4.74 -8.37 -17.81
N TYR A 78 -3.66 -8.81 -18.45
CA TYR A 78 -2.70 -7.94 -19.13
C TYR A 78 -2.85 -7.92 -20.65
N VAL A 79 -3.75 -8.74 -21.21
CA VAL A 79 -3.97 -8.83 -22.65
C VAL A 79 -4.80 -7.64 -23.12
N ASN A 80 -4.40 -7.08 -24.26
CA ASN A 80 -5.07 -5.94 -24.91
C ASN A 80 -5.12 -4.64 -24.08
N ASN A 81 -4.23 -4.49 -23.09
CA ASN A 81 -4.09 -3.27 -22.33
C ASN A 81 -2.61 -3.05 -21.92
N ASN A 82 -2.29 -1.87 -21.43
CA ASN A 82 -0.93 -1.50 -21.03
C ASN A 82 -0.78 -1.38 -19.50
N ILE A 83 -1.67 -1.99 -18.72
CA ILE A 83 -1.69 -1.80 -17.26
C ILE A 83 -0.39 -2.22 -16.57
N ALA A 84 0.34 -3.21 -17.13
CA ALA A 84 1.63 -3.66 -16.62
C ALA A 84 2.72 -2.57 -16.61
N HIS A 85 2.57 -1.52 -17.44
CA HIS A 85 3.50 -0.40 -17.48
C HIS A 85 3.19 0.71 -16.47
N PHE A 86 2.05 0.64 -15.78
CA PHE A 86 1.63 1.67 -14.84
C PHE A 86 1.90 1.25 -13.39
N GLU A 87 2.73 2.03 -12.70
CA GLU A 87 2.97 1.91 -11.26
C GLU A 87 1.66 1.88 -10.46
N GLY A 88 0.68 2.70 -10.88
CA GLY A 88 -0.63 2.79 -10.28
C GLY A 88 -1.43 1.47 -10.29
N TYR A 89 -1.20 0.56 -11.24
CA TYR A 89 -1.82 -0.76 -11.22
C TYR A 89 -1.31 -1.60 -10.04
N TYR A 90 0.01 -1.73 -9.93
CA TYR A 90 0.64 -2.53 -8.86
C TYR A 90 0.34 -1.99 -7.47
N SER A 91 0.44 -0.67 -7.32
CA SER A 91 0.11 0.00 -6.06
C SER A 91 -1.36 -0.17 -5.69
N SER A 92 -2.29 -0.13 -6.66
CA SER A 92 -3.72 -0.35 -6.43
C SER A 92 -4.03 -1.77 -5.97
N VAL A 93 -3.37 -2.80 -6.55
CA VAL A 93 -3.51 -4.18 -6.10
C VAL A 93 -3.05 -4.32 -4.64
N ILE A 94 -1.85 -3.84 -4.32
CA ILE A 94 -1.33 -3.89 -2.95
C ILE A 94 -2.23 -3.12 -2.00
N TYR A 95 -2.65 -1.91 -2.39
CA TYR A 95 -3.57 -1.09 -1.58
C TYR A 95 -4.86 -1.84 -1.28
N ALA A 96 -5.50 -2.47 -2.27
CA ALA A 96 -6.77 -3.18 -2.08
C ALA A 96 -6.61 -4.34 -1.08
N TYR A 97 -5.54 -5.15 -1.22
CA TYR A 97 -5.26 -6.21 -0.27
C TYR A 97 -5.02 -5.68 1.15
N LEU A 98 -4.17 -4.68 1.31
CA LEU A 98 -3.86 -4.12 2.63
C LEU A 98 -5.07 -3.41 3.26
N ALA A 99 -5.88 -2.71 2.45
CA ALA A 99 -7.09 -2.05 2.93
C ALA A 99 -8.18 -3.03 3.38
N SER A 100 -8.20 -4.24 2.80
CA SER A 100 -9.11 -5.30 3.22
C SER A 100 -8.75 -5.94 4.56
N LEU A 101 -7.48 -5.79 5.02
CA LEU A 101 -7.04 -6.29 6.32
C LEU A 101 -7.60 -5.48 7.51
N GLY A 102 -8.21 -4.34 7.24
CA GLY A 102 -8.77 -3.48 8.28
C GLY A 102 -7.71 -2.77 9.14
N ILE A 103 -6.46 -2.70 8.69
CA ILE A 103 -5.38 -1.92 9.28
C ILE A 103 -5.42 -0.47 8.80
N THR A 104 -4.71 0.42 9.50
CA THR A 104 -4.62 1.82 9.09
C THR A 104 -3.62 1.98 7.97
N ILE A 105 -4.09 2.42 6.80
CA ILE A 105 -3.26 2.73 5.64
C ILE A 105 -3.59 4.12 5.12
N ILE A 106 -2.57 4.81 4.62
CA ILE A 106 -2.66 6.14 4.04
C ILE A 106 -1.99 6.06 2.67
N ALA A 107 -2.81 6.10 1.61
CA ALA A 107 -2.31 6.25 0.26
C ALA A 107 -1.98 7.72 -0.01
N GLU A 108 -0.97 7.98 -0.86
CA GLU A 108 -0.61 9.32 -1.26
C GLU A 108 -0.34 10.24 -0.05
N ASP A 109 0.42 9.74 0.92
CA ASP A 109 0.64 10.39 2.21
C ASP A 109 1.56 11.61 2.08
N ILE A 110 0.98 12.80 2.25
CA ILE A 110 1.63 14.08 1.99
C ILE A 110 2.65 14.42 3.10
N THR A 111 3.84 14.83 2.67
CA THR A 111 4.90 15.36 3.52
C THR A 111 5.34 16.74 3.02
N ASN A 112 6.19 17.43 3.76
CA ASN A 112 6.79 18.68 3.34
C ASN A 112 7.81 18.55 2.17
N LYS A 113 8.16 17.33 1.79
CA LYS A 113 9.16 17.05 0.72
C LYS A 113 8.61 16.27 -0.45
N GLY A 114 7.33 15.96 -0.42
CA GLY A 114 6.66 15.19 -1.45
C GLY A 114 5.56 14.32 -0.88
N ARG A 115 5.26 13.25 -1.58
CA ARG A 115 4.17 12.35 -1.29
C ARG A 115 4.71 10.93 -1.26
N ILE A 116 4.38 10.21 -0.20
CA ILE A 116 4.68 8.79 -0.03
C ILE A 116 3.57 8.02 -0.71
N ASP A 117 3.90 7.01 -1.50
CA ASP A 117 2.89 6.23 -2.21
C ASP A 117 1.96 5.50 -1.24
N LEU A 118 2.51 4.88 -0.19
CA LEU A 118 1.72 4.17 0.80
C LEU A 118 2.40 4.17 2.18
N THR A 119 1.64 4.53 3.21
CA THR A 119 2.04 4.38 4.61
C THR A 119 1.12 3.40 5.31
N ILE A 120 1.68 2.40 6.00
CA ILE A 120 0.95 1.47 6.86
C ILE A 120 1.28 1.82 8.31
N GLN A 121 0.25 1.94 9.15
CA GLN A 121 0.41 2.23 10.56
C GLN A 121 -0.18 1.10 11.40
N LEU A 122 0.69 0.38 12.10
CA LEU A 122 0.33 -0.57 13.14
C LEU A 122 0.65 0.01 14.53
N ASP A 123 0.22 -0.65 15.59
CA ASP A 123 0.47 -0.16 16.95
C ASP A 123 1.97 -0.09 17.29
N HIS A 124 2.75 -1.01 16.76
CA HIS A 124 4.18 -1.19 17.06
C HIS A 124 5.11 -0.76 15.92
N ALA A 125 4.59 -0.59 14.69
CA ALA A 125 5.40 -0.32 13.52
C ALA A 125 4.72 0.60 12.50
N ILE A 126 5.54 1.33 11.73
CA ILE A 126 5.13 2.13 10.58
C ILE A 126 5.96 1.67 9.38
N TYR A 127 5.29 1.38 8.27
CA TYR A 127 5.93 1.03 7.00
C TYR A 127 5.69 2.16 6.00
N ILE A 128 6.78 2.72 5.48
CA ILE A 128 6.80 3.75 4.44
C ILE A 128 7.19 3.06 3.15
N ILE A 129 6.27 2.98 2.21
CA ILE A 129 6.42 2.19 0.99
C ILE A 129 6.41 3.11 -0.22
N GLU A 130 7.35 2.87 -1.14
CA GLU A 130 7.44 3.52 -2.44
C GLU A 130 7.45 2.45 -3.52
N PHE A 131 6.75 2.71 -4.62
CA PHE A 131 6.65 1.81 -5.75
C PHE A 131 7.38 2.41 -6.96
N LYS A 132 7.96 1.57 -7.81
CA LYS A 132 8.50 1.95 -9.11
C LYS A 132 8.29 0.84 -10.13
N VAL A 133 8.13 1.22 -11.39
CA VAL A 133 8.20 0.28 -12.51
C VAL A 133 9.49 0.56 -13.27
N GLY A 134 10.31 -0.49 -13.47
CA GLY A 134 11.60 -0.38 -14.13
C GLY A 134 12.77 -0.14 -13.16
N ASN A 135 13.80 0.58 -13.62
CA ASN A 135 15.13 0.60 -13.00
C ASN A 135 15.35 1.70 -11.95
N GLU A 136 14.37 2.55 -11.68
CA GLU A 136 14.49 3.56 -10.63
C GLU A 136 14.58 2.90 -9.26
N ASN A 137 15.29 3.51 -8.31
CA ASN A 137 15.45 2.93 -6.98
C ASN A 137 14.41 3.50 -6.01
N ALA A 138 13.34 2.74 -5.78
CA ALA A 138 12.25 3.14 -4.89
C ALA A 138 12.72 3.44 -3.45
N LEU A 139 13.58 2.60 -2.85
CA LEU A 139 14.09 2.82 -1.50
C LEU A 139 14.93 4.09 -1.39
N MET A 140 15.75 4.38 -2.41
CA MET A 140 16.57 5.59 -2.41
C MET A 140 15.72 6.85 -2.48
N GLN A 141 14.56 6.83 -3.14
CA GLN A 141 13.62 7.95 -3.13
C GLN A 141 13.14 8.25 -1.69
N ILE A 142 12.73 7.24 -0.93
CA ILE A 142 12.30 7.41 0.47
C ILE A 142 13.42 8.05 1.31
N ILE A 143 14.64 7.56 1.14
CA ILE A 143 15.82 8.04 1.89
C ILE A 143 16.16 9.49 1.51
N HIS A 144 16.25 9.82 0.22
CA HIS A 144 16.57 11.17 -0.25
C HIS A 144 15.52 12.20 0.15
N LYS A 145 14.25 11.83 0.10
CA LYS A 145 13.13 12.67 0.54
C LYS A 145 13.00 12.73 2.06
N ASN A 146 13.72 11.87 2.80
CA ASN A 146 13.67 11.78 4.26
C ASN A 146 12.24 11.66 4.80
N TYR A 147 11.44 10.81 4.18
CA TYR A 147 10.02 10.63 4.53
C TYR A 147 9.80 10.14 5.96
N ALA A 148 10.78 9.39 6.50
CA ALA A 148 10.74 8.92 7.89
C ALA A 148 10.59 10.06 8.91
N SER A 149 11.05 11.27 8.58
CA SER A 149 11.02 12.41 9.51
C SER A 149 9.62 12.75 10.01
N LYS A 150 8.59 12.44 9.22
CA LYS A 150 7.18 12.64 9.59
C LYS A 150 6.76 11.83 10.81
N TYR A 151 7.38 10.69 11.02
CA TYR A 151 6.94 9.66 11.97
C TYR A 151 7.92 9.42 13.14
N LEU A 152 9.01 10.18 13.24
CA LEU A 152 10.05 9.96 14.27
C LEU A 152 9.55 10.11 15.71
N ASN A 153 8.45 10.82 15.93
CA ASN A 153 7.89 11.06 17.26
C ASN A 153 6.81 10.04 17.67
N ASP A 154 6.49 9.07 16.83
CA ASP A 154 5.40 8.12 17.07
C ASP A 154 5.79 6.96 18.00
N ASN A 155 7.07 6.90 18.43
CA ASN A 155 7.63 5.82 19.27
C ASN A 155 7.39 4.40 18.73
N LYS A 156 7.35 4.26 17.40
CA LYS A 156 7.14 3.01 16.68
C LYS A 156 8.37 2.65 15.84
N ALA A 157 8.59 1.38 15.60
CA ALA A 157 9.59 0.96 14.64
C ALA A 157 9.21 1.47 13.24
N ILE A 158 10.15 2.09 12.51
CA ILE A 158 9.91 2.62 11.16
C ILE A 158 10.69 1.79 10.16
N TYR A 159 9.98 1.26 9.17
CA TYR A 159 10.54 0.51 8.06
C TYR A 159 10.34 1.27 6.75
N LEU A 160 11.42 1.49 6.01
CA LEU A 160 11.43 2.05 4.67
C LEU A 160 11.44 0.89 3.70
N VAL A 161 10.49 0.81 2.79
CA VAL A 161 10.32 -0.33 1.86
C VAL A 161 10.21 0.19 0.45
N GLY A 162 11.18 -0.14 -0.40
CA GLY A 162 11.15 0.16 -1.82
C GLY A 162 10.82 -1.09 -2.62
N ILE A 163 9.81 -1.03 -3.46
CA ILE A 163 9.32 -2.14 -4.27
C ILE A 163 9.40 -1.75 -5.75
N ASN A 164 10.18 -2.49 -6.52
CA ASN A 164 10.27 -2.31 -7.95
C ASN A 164 9.56 -3.44 -8.69
N PHE A 165 8.81 -3.07 -9.70
CA PHE A 165 8.14 -3.98 -10.63
C PHE A 165 8.80 -3.95 -12.00
N ASP A 166 8.72 -5.06 -12.71
CA ASP A 166 9.03 -5.15 -14.12
C ASP A 166 7.76 -5.39 -14.93
N SER A 167 7.57 -4.61 -15.98
CA SER A 167 6.37 -4.68 -16.81
C SER A 167 6.32 -5.91 -17.71
N ALA A 168 7.48 -6.49 -18.08
CA ALA A 168 7.54 -7.71 -18.87
C ALA A 168 7.29 -8.95 -17.99
N GLU A 169 7.96 -9.01 -16.84
CA GLU A 169 7.75 -10.07 -15.85
C GLU A 169 6.42 -9.95 -15.11
N ARG A 170 5.83 -8.74 -15.11
CA ARG A 170 4.56 -8.42 -14.40
C ARG A 170 4.60 -8.77 -12.92
N ASN A 171 5.77 -8.62 -12.33
CA ASN A 171 6.05 -9.01 -10.96
C ASN A 171 7.11 -8.12 -10.32
N ILE A 172 7.36 -8.35 -9.04
CA ILE A 172 8.41 -7.68 -8.28
C ILE A 172 9.77 -8.20 -8.71
N THR A 173 10.64 -7.30 -9.12
CA THR A 173 12.05 -7.60 -9.46
C THR A 173 13.01 -7.16 -8.36
N ASN A 174 12.63 -6.13 -7.61
CA ASN A 174 13.46 -5.68 -6.51
C ASN A 174 12.60 -5.30 -5.30
N PHE A 175 12.99 -5.78 -4.13
CA PHE A 175 12.35 -5.47 -2.85
C PHE A 175 13.44 -5.20 -1.84
N ASN A 176 13.64 -3.93 -1.54
CA ASN A 176 14.65 -3.48 -0.58
C ASN A 176 14.00 -2.80 0.59
N TYR A 177 14.53 -3.04 1.78
CA TYR A 177 14.03 -2.37 2.97
C TYR A 177 15.15 -1.96 3.92
N LYS A 178 14.84 -1.01 4.79
CA LYS A 178 15.74 -0.52 5.84
C LYS A 178 14.92 -0.13 7.07
N GLN A 179 15.29 -0.66 8.23
CA GLN A 179 14.74 -0.15 9.49
C GLN A 179 15.46 1.15 9.88
N VAL A 180 14.70 2.16 10.26
CA VAL A 180 15.25 3.40 10.82
C VAL A 180 15.65 3.14 12.26
N LYS A 181 16.94 3.33 12.57
CA LYS A 181 17.41 3.26 13.97
C LYS A 181 16.89 4.48 14.71
N MET A 182 16.05 4.27 15.72
CA MET A 182 15.75 5.35 16.65
C MET A 182 17.02 5.70 17.42
N THR A 183 17.50 6.92 17.24
CA THR A 183 18.53 7.46 18.12
C THR A 183 17.85 7.75 19.44
N THR A 184 18.06 6.90 20.44
CA THR A 184 17.65 7.17 21.82
C THR A 184 18.28 8.49 22.21
N ARG A 185 17.52 9.57 22.30
CA ARG A 185 17.98 10.77 22.96
C ARG A 185 18.16 10.39 24.43
N LEU A 186 19.40 10.23 24.87
CA LEU A 186 19.73 10.25 26.29
C LEU A 186 19.29 11.63 26.79
N VAL A 187 18.32 11.64 27.66
CA VAL A 187 17.86 12.81 28.42
C VAL A 187 18.88 13.11 29.50
#